data_5082fbf2c59288c5c729484a4c2af8bf
#
_entry.id   5082fbf2c59288c5c729484a4c2af8bf
#
_cell.length_a   1.000
_cell.length_b   1.000
_cell.length_c   1.000
_cell.angle_alpha   90.00
_cell.angle_beta   90.00
_cell.angle_gamma   90.00
#
_symmetry.space_group_name_H-M   'P 1'
#
loop_
_entity.id
_entity.type
_entity.pdbx_description
1 polymer ?
#
loop_
_entity_poly.entity_id
_entity_poly.type
_entity_poly.pdbx_seq_one_letter_code
_entity_poly.pdbx_strand_id
1 'polypeptide(L)'
;MGEILNKEYDVQLIEQAFKKFSCQRETDLENFLIQKAIPYEKTNYGKTHLIIDEDKLKNEGKFVVAAYFTIAQNSIDISQLSGKKKRKMLGAYPRRDSLNSIPSYLIGQLGRCDAYSGKELSGQQILDECYHAISIAARVVGGNLLIVECR
;
A
#
# COMPACT_ATOMS: atom_id res chain seq x y z
N MET A 1 -4.22 0.11 8.95
CA MET A 1 -5.55 -0.57 9.18
C MET A 1 -5.49 -1.57 10.33
N GLY A 2 -4.47 -2.41 10.46
CA GLY A 2 -4.34 -3.38 11.56
C GLY A 2 -4.44 -2.75 12.95
N GLU A 3 -3.83 -1.60 13.16
CA GLU A 3 -3.94 -0.86 14.43
C GLU A 3 -5.37 -0.40 14.74
N ILE A 4 -6.12 -0.05 13.71
CA ILE A 4 -7.52 0.38 13.84
C ILE A 4 -8.41 -0.82 14.16
N LEU A 5 -8.17 -1.97 13.52
CA LEU A 5 -8.92 -3.21 13.79
C LEU A 5 -8.63 -3.78 15.19
N ASN A 6 -7.45 -3.49 15.74
CA ASN A 6 -7.05 -3.93 17.09
C ASN A 6 -7.45 -2.98 18.21
N LYS A 7 -7.73 -1.71 17.89
CA LYS A 7 -8.29 -0.72 18.81
C LYS A 7 -9.80 -0.71 18.57
N GLU A 8 -10.58 -1.09 19.51
CA GLU A 8 -12.05 -1.02 19.72
C GLU A 8 -12.93 -0.21 18.73
N TYR A 9 -12.43 0.08 17.51
CA TYR A 9 -13.27 0.61 16.44
C TYR A 9 -14.12 -0.53 15.90
N ASP A 10 -15.41 -0.32 15.94
CA ASP A 10 -16.38 -1.24 15.38
C ASP A 10 -16.02 -1.53 13.91
N VAL A 11 -15.78 -2.79 13.59
CA VAL A 11 -15.51 -3.25 12.22
C VAL A 11 -16.61 -2.76 11.25
N GLN A 12 -17.84 -2.65 11.73
CA GLN A 12 -18.97 -2.14 10.95
C GLN A 12 -18.76 -0.67 10.54
N LEU A 13 -18.18 0.16 11.41
CA LEU A 13 -17.87 1.56 11.10
C LEU A 13 -16.82 1.65 9.99
N ILE A 14 -15.82 0.80 10.04
CA ILE A 14 -14.76 0.73 9.02
C ILE A 14 -15.36 0.25 7.68
N GLU A 15 -16.16 -0.80 7.70
CA GLU A 15 -16.86 -1.29 6.50
C GLU A 15 -17.80 -0.26 5.88
N GLN A 16 -18.50 0.51 6.69
CA GLN A 16 -19.34 1.61 6.21
C GLN A 16 -18.51 2.73 5.57
N ALA A 17 -17.36 3.07 6.16
CA ALA A 17 -16.45 4.04 5.59
C ALA A 17 -15.88 3.57 4.24
N PHE A 18 -15.57 2.28 4.11
CA PHE A 18 -15.11 1.69 2.85
C PHE A 18 -16.16 1.75 1.76
N LYS A 19 -17.43 1.51 2.08
CA LYS A 19 -18.54 1.64 1.13
C LYS A 19 -18.78 3.07 0.63
N LYS A 20 -18.35 4.07 1.39
CA LYS A 20 -18.43 5.48 0.99
C LYS A 20 -17.24 5.96 0.17
N PHE A 21 -16.16 5.17 0.12
CA PHE A 21 -15.02 5.47 -0.73
C PHE A 21 -15.40 5.32 -2.20
N SER A 22 -15.14 6.33 -3.01
CA SER A 22 -15.41 6.33 -4.44
C SER A 22 -14.15 6.64 -5.24
N CYS A 23 -13.96 5.91 -6.33
CA CYS A 23 -12.90 6.12 -7.29
C CYS A 23 -13.38 5.72 -8.70
N GLN A 24 -14.13 6.61 -9.34
CA GLN A 24 -14.78 6.34 -10.65
C GLN A 24 -13.79 6.02 -11.76
N ARG A 25 -12.57 6.55 -11.68
CA ARG A 25 -11.51 6.30 -12.67
C ARG A 25 -10.98 4.87 -12.59
N GLU A 26 -11.07 4.24 -11.42
CA GLU A 26 -10.52 2.91 -11.16
C GLU A 26 -11.41 2.19 -10.11
N THR A 27 -12.48 1.57 -10.59
CA THR A 27 -13.46 0.87 -9.74
C THR A 27 -12.88 -0.34 -9.02
N ASP A 28 -11.77 -0.90 -9.51
CA ASP A 28 -11.05 -1.98 -8.82
C ASP A 28 -10.53 -1.54 -7.46
N LEU A 29 -10.21 -0.25 -7.28
CA LEU A 29 -9.81 0.31 -5.98
C LEU A 29 -10.96 0.31 -4.97
N GLU A 30 -12.17 0.63 -5.40
CA GLU A 30 -13.37 0.53 -4.56
C GLU A 30 -13.64 -0.93 -4.15
N ASN A 31 -13.62 -1.83 -5.13
CA ASN A 31 -13.87 -3.24 -4.92
C ASN A 31 -12.83 -3.88 -4.00
N PHE A 32 -11.56 -3.52 -4.14
CA PHE A 32 -10.51 -3.99 -3.26
C PHE A 32 -10.77 -3.58 -1.82
N LEU A 33 -11.06 -2.32 -1.58
CA LEU A 33 -11.27 -1.79 -0.23
C LEU A 33 -12.45 -2.48 0.47
N ILE A 34 -13.56 -2.68 -0.26
CA ILE A 34 -14.79 -3.29 0.26
C ILE A 34 -14.63 -4.79 0.50
N GLN A 35 -13.97 -5.51 -0.43
CA GLN A 35 -14.01 -6.97 -0.45
C GLN A 35 -12.74 -7.63 0.07
N LYS A 36 -11.57 -7.02 -0.13
CA LYS A 36 -10.28 -7.67 0.06
C LYS A 36 -9.43 -7.07 1.18
N ALA A 37 -9.57 -5.79 1.48
CA ALA A 37 -8.68 -5.11 2.42
C ALA A 37 -8.65 -5.77 3.80
N ILE A 38 -9.81 -6.05 4.39
CA ILE A 38 -9.90 -6.69 5.71
C ILE A 38 -9.40 -8.14 5.67
N PRO A 39 -9.83 -9.01 4.73
CA PRO A 39 -9.27 -10.35 4.60
C PRO A 39 -7.74 -10.37 4.44
N TYR A 40 -7.19 -9.49 3.62
CA TYR A 40 -5.74 -9.41 3.41
C TYR A 40 -4.99 -8.98 4.68
N GLU A 41 -5.54 -8.03 5.41
CA GLU A 41 -4.99 -7.60 6.70
C GLU A 41 -4.97 -8.74 7.72
N LYS A 42 -6.09 -9.46 7.86
CA LYS A 42 -6.24 -10.58 8.81
C LYS A 42 -5.31 -11.75 8.52
N THR A 43 -5.01 -11.99 7.24
CA THR A 43 -4.13 -13.08 6.81
C THR A 43 -2.67 -12.69 6.65
N ASN A 44 -2.33 -11.43 6.92
CA ASN A 44 -0.99 -10.87 6.65
C ASN A 44 -0.55 -10.98 5.18
N TYR A 45 -1.48 -11.12 4.25
CA TYR A 45 -1.19 -11.15 2.82
C TYR A 45 -0.69 -9.81 2.29
N GLY A 46 -1.24 -8.73 2.82
CA GLY A 46 -0.81 -7.37 2.56
C GLY A 46 -1.34 -6.43 3.62
N LYS A 47 -0.73 -5.26 3.75
CA LYS A 47 -1.13 -4.23 4.71
C LYS A 47 -1.76 -3.06 3.99
N THR A 48 -2.96 -2.70 4.43
CA THR A 48 -3.70 -1.53 3.93
C THR A 48 -3.50 -0.36 4.87
N HIS A 49 -3.00 0.74 4.34
CA HIS A 49 -2.79 2.00 5.04
C HIS A 49 -3.86 3.00 4.61
N LEU A 50 -4.59 3.53 5.57
CA LEU A 50 -5.67 4.49 5.34
C LEU A 50 -5.18 5.89 5.64
N ILE A 51 -5.44 6.81 4.73
CA ILE A 51 -5.30 8.25 4.96
C ILE A 51 -6.68 8.79 5.31
N ILE A 52 -6.82 9.26 6.54
CA ILE A 52 -8.11 9.63 7.13
C ILE A 52 -8.22 11.15 7.16
N ASP A 53 -9.42 11.67 6.92
CA ASP A 53 -9.73 13.08 7.11
C ASP A 53 -9.82 13.38 8.63
N GLU A 54 -8.75 13.92 9.18
CA GLU A 54 -8.68 14.22 10.61
C GLU A 54 -9.66 15.31 11.04
N ASP A 55 -9.93 16.27 10.18
CA ASP A 55 -10.85 17.37 10.51
C ASP A 55 -12.28 16.86 10.66
N LYS A 56 -12.71 15.98 9.77
CA LYS A 56 -14.02 15.32 9.88
C LYS A 56 -14.11 14.42 11.10
N LEU A 57 -13.02 13.71 11.41
CA LEU A 57 -12.99 12.86 12.60
C LEU A 57 -13.08 13.68 13.89
N LYS A 58 -12.30 14.77 14.00
CA LYS A 58 -12.25 15.61 15.20
C LYS A 58 -13.49 16.47 15.39
N ASN A 59 -13.99 17.09 14.31
CA ASN A 59 -15.07 18.07 14.37
C ASN A 59 -16.46 17.45 14.22
N GLU A 60 -16.60 16.36 13.50
CA GLU A 60 -17.89 15.75 13.17
C GLU A 60 -18.02 14.30 13.70
N GLY A 61 -16.95 13.72 14.25
CA GLY A 61 -16.93 12.33 14.68
C GLY A 61 -17.08 11.32 13.53
N LYS A 62 -16.80 11.75 12.29
CA LYS A 62 -16.96 10.92 11.09
C LYS A 62 -15.64 10.32 10.65
N PHE A 63 -15.61 8.98 10.53
CA PHE A 63 -14.48 8.26 9.98
C PHE A 63 -14.58 8.26 8.45
N VAL A 64 -13.73 9.05 7.78
CA VAL A 64 -13.72 9.20 6.32
C VAL A 64 -12.35 8.85 5.77
N VAL A 65 -12.30 7.91 4.82
CA VAL A 65 -11.09 7.53 4.11
C VAL A 65 -10.90 8.47 2.92
N ALA A 66 -9.88 9.33 2.99
CA ALA A 66 -9.54 10.26 1.92
C ALA A 66 -8.71 9.60 0.81
N ALA A 67 -7.83 8.68 1.20
CA ALA A 67 -7.03 7.88 0.29
C ALA A 67 -6.58 6.59 0.98
N TYR A 68 -6.05 5.65 0.22
CA TYR A 68 -5.40 4.48 0.77
C TYR A 68 -4.33 3.93 -0.17
N PHE A 69 -3.44 3.12 0.38
CA PHE A 69 -2.50 2.33 -0.37
C PHE A 69 -2.27 0.98 0.31
N THR A 70 -1.79 0.01 -0.46
CA THR A 70 -1.43 -1.31 0.07
C THR A 70 0.04 -1.61 -0.14
N ILE A 71 0.65 -2.22 0.86
CA ILE A 71 2.02 -2.73 0.78
C ILE A 71 1.99 -4.21 1.07
N ALA A 72 2.68 -4.97 0.24
CA ALA A 72 2.88 -6.40 0.43
C ALA A 72 4.33 -6.78 0.14
N GLN A 73 4.73 -7.96 0.57
CA GLN A 73 5.97 -8.58 0.13
C GLN A 73 5.72 -9.29 -1.20
N ASN A 74 6.71 -9.21 -2.08
CA ASN A 74 6.70 -9.92 -3.35
C ASN A 74 8.10 -10.47 -3.65
N SER A 75 8.20 -11.31 -4.66
CA SER A 75 9.45 -11.84 -5.15
C SER A 75 9.56 -11.61 -6.66
N ILE A 76 10.70 -11.07 -7.08
CA ILE A 76 10.97 -10.86 -8.50
C ILE A 76 11.80 -12.03 -9.00
N ASP A 77 11.34 -12.71 -10.04
CA ASP A 77 12.13 -13.71 -10.76
C ASP A 77 13.18 -12.99 -11.62
N ILE A 78 14.44 -13.26 -11.31
CA ILE A 78 15.59 -12.74 -12.04
C ILE A 78 16.40 -13.83 -12.73
N SER A 79 15.88 -15.05 -12.79
CA SER A 79 16.58 -16.22 -13.36
C SER A 79 16.99 -16.03 -14.81
N GLN A 80 16.19 -15.27 -15.58
CA GLN A 80 16.45 -14.97 -17.00
C GLN A 80 17.34 -13.74 -17.23
N LEU A 81 17.77 -13.05 -16.17
CA LEU A 81 18.63 -11.89 -16.32
C LEU A 81 20.09 -12.31 -16.49
N SER A 82 20.78 -11.65 -17.43
CA SER A 82 22.22 -11.79 -17.57
C SER A 82 22.95 -11.26 -16.33
N GLY A 83 24.17 -11.74 -16.08
CA GLY A 83 25.02 -11.26 -14.98
C GLY A 83 25.22 -9.74 -15.00
N LYS A 84 25.32 -9.13 -16.20
CA LYS A 84 25.41 -7.67 -16.38
C LYS A 84 24.15 -6.96 -15.89
N LYS A 85 22.97 -7.48 -16.22
CA LYS A 85 21.67 -6.93 -15.78
C LYS A 85 21.47 -7.11 -14.27
N LYS A 86 21.82 -8.28 -13.72
CA LYS A 86 21.80 -8.53 -12.28
C LYS A 86 22.72 -7.55 -11.52
N ARG A 87 23.90 -7.31 -12.05
CA ARG A 87 24.87 -6.36 -11.47
C ARG A 87 24.35 -4.93 -11.46
N LYS A 88 23.73 -4.50 -12.55
CA LYS A 88 23.10 -3.17 -12.66
C LYS A 88 21.95 -2.99 -11.68
N MET A 89 21.13 -4.02 -11.50
CA MET A 89 19.92 -3.99 -10.66
C MET A 89 20.25 -4.11 -9.17
N LEU A 90 21.19 -5.00 -8.81
CA LEU A 90 21.46 -5.38 -7.43
C LEU A 90 22.72 -4.77 -6.83
N GLY A 91 23.59 -4.17 -7.66
CA GLY A 91 24.84 -3.59 -7.19
C GLY A 91 25.73 -4.60 -6.44
N ALA A 92 26.07 -4.28 -5.20
CA ALA A 92 26.91 -5.12 -4.34
C ALA A 92 26.11 -6.20 -3.56
N TYR A 93 24.91 -6.53 -3.98
CA TYR A 93 24.08 -7.52 -3.30
C TYR A 93 24.79 -8.88 -3.22
N PRO A 94 24.86 -9.52 -2.03
CA PRO A 94 25.56 -10.79 -1.87
C PRO A 94 24.98 -11.87 -2.77
N ARG A 95 25.85 -12.68 -3.38
CA ARG A 95 25.50 -13.80 -4.26
C ARG A 95 24.62 -13.43 -5.47
N ARG A 96 24.60 -12.17 -5.88
CA ARG A 96 23.74 -11.67 -6.97
C ARG A 96 23.74 -12.52 -8.24
N ASP A 97 24.91 -13.06 -8.62
CA ASP A 97 25.06 -13.82 -9.86
C ASP A 97 24.41 -15.21 -9.80
N SER A 98 24.21 -15.77 -8.60
CA SER A 98 23.59 -17.08 -8.38
C SER A 98 22.13 -17.03 -7.97
N LEU A 99 21.56 -15.82 -7.73
CA LEU A 99 20.19 -15.66 -7.34
C LEU A 99 19.24 -15.84 -8.53
N ASN A 100 18.15 -16.60 -8.32
CA ASN A 100 17.05 -16.75 -9.26
C ASN A 100 15.86 -15.85 -8.92
N SER A 101 15.74 -15.42 -7.68
CA SER A 101 14.71 -14.51 -7.24
C SER A 101 15.24 -13.55 -6.18
N ILE A 102 14.57 -12.42 -6.03
CA ILE A 102 14.90 -11.44 -5.01
C ILE A 102 13.64 -10.89 -4.36
N PRO A 103 13.62 -10.74 -3.02
CA PRO A 103 12.50 -10.16 -2.34
C PRO A 103 12.35 -8.67 -2.69
N SER A 104 11.10 -8.22 -2.72
CA SER A 104 10.74 -6.83 -3.02
C SER A 104 9.54 -6.40 -2.21
N TYR A 105 9.36 -5.09 -2.08
CA TYR A 105 8.11 -4.50 -1.62
C TYR A 105 7.20 -4.25 -2.81
N LEU A 106 5.91 -4.52 -2.67
CA LEU A 106 4.90 -4.28 -3.69
C LEU A 106 3.92 -3.22 -3.20
N ILE A 107 3.78 -2.15 -3.98
CA ILE A 107 2.63 -1.25 -3.87
C ILE A 107 1.56 -1.80 -4.81
N GLY A 108 0.56 -2.50 -4.25
CA GLY A 108 -0.46 -3.19 -5.03
C GLY A 108 -1.67 -2.31 -5.37
N GLN A 109 -2.02 -1.40 -4.47
CA GLN A 109 -3.14 -0.48 -4.63
C GLN A 109 -2.71 0.90 -4.14
N LEU A 110 -3.15 1.95 -4.83
CA LEU A 110 -2.96 3.33 -4.41
C LEU A 110 -4.06 4.18 -5.02
N GLY A 111 -4.89 4.80 -4.19
CA GLY A 111 -6.02 5.57 -4.67
C GLY A 111 -6.47 6.66 -3.73
N ARG A 112 -7.02 7.71 -4.33
CA ARG A 112 -7.67 8.83 -3.65
C ARG A 112 -9.17 8.77 -3.87
N CYS A 113 -9.94 9.04 -2.82
CA CYS A 113 -11.39 9.18 -2.93
C CYS A 113 -11.76 10.37 -3.81
N ASP A 114 -12.76 10.21 -4.67
CA ASP A 114 -13.24 11.27 -5.57
C ASP A 114 -13.77 12.50 -4.84
N ALA A 115 -14.13 12.37 -3.57
CA ALA A 115 -14.53 13.50 -2.72
C ALA A 115 -13.40 14.50 -2.43
N TYR A 116 -12.15 14.13 -2.71
CA TYR A 116 -10.96 14.95 -2.49
C TYR A 116 -10.28 15.30 -3.80
N SER A 117 -9.99 16.59 -3.99
CA SER A 117 -9.24 17.08 -5.16
C SER A 117 -7.74 16.88 -5.00
N GLY A 118 -7.01 16.96 -6.11
CA GLY A 118 -5.55 16.94 -6.08
C GLY A 118 -4.92 18.14 -5.34
N LYS A 119 -5.67 19.21 -5.13
CA LYS A 119 -5.25 20.36 -4.32
C LYS A 119 -5.35 20.09 -2.82
N GLU A 120 -6.36 19.32 -2.41
CA GLU A 120 -6.57 18.92 -1.01
C GLU A 120 -5.64 17.79 -0.59
N LEU A 121 -5.46 16.81 -1.48
CA LEU A 121 -4.61 15.65 -1.26
C LEU A 121 -4.00 15.24 -2.60
N SER A 122 -2.74 15.59 -2.84
CA SER A 122 -2.05 15.27 -4.08
C SER A 122 -1.61 13.80 -4.14
N GLY A 123 -1.46 13.28 -5.36
CA GLY A 123 -0.88 11.94 -5.55
C GLY A 123 0.54 11.82 -4.98
N GLN A 124 1.31 12.90 -5.01
CA GLN A 124 2.65 12.93 -4.40
C GLN A 124 2.60 12.77 -2.89
N GLN A 125 1.67 13.42 -2.21
CA GLN A 125 1.49 13.26 -0.76
C GLN A 125 1.13 11.81 -0.39
N ILE A 126 0.28 11.15 -1.17
CA ILE A 126 -0.07 9.74 -0.96
C ILE A 126 1.15 8.84 -1.17
N LEU A 127 1.94 9.08 -2.22
CA LEU A 127 3.18 8.36 -2.48
C LEU A 127 4.23 8.58 -1.38
N ASP A 128 4.36 9.78 -0.86
CA ASP A 128 5.30 10.09 0.22
C ASP A 128 4.95 9.31 1.49
N GLU A 129 3.68 9.20 1.84
CA GLU A 129 3.21 8.35 2.93
C GLU A 129 3.52 6.86 2.68
N CYS A 130 3.33 6.40 1.43
CA CYS A 130 3.65 5.05 1.03
C CYS A 130 5.15 4.76 1.17
N TYR A 131 6.01 5.65 0.68
CA TYR A 131 7.47 5.52 0.79
C TYR A 131 7.93 5.58 2.25
N HIS A 132 7.30 6.41 3.06
CA HIS A 132 7.58 6.47 4.49
C HIS A 132 7.31 5.12 5.17
N ALA A 133 6.16 4.51 4.91
CA ALA A 133 5.81 3.19 5.46
C ALA A 133 6.80 2.10 4.99
N ILE A 134 7.17 2.09 3.71
CA ILE A 134 8.17 1.16 3.15
C ILE A 134 9.54 1.38 3.79
N SER A 135 9.96 2.63 4.01
CA SER A 135 11.25 2.93 4.64
C SER A 135 11.34 2.41 6.07
N ILE A 136 10.25 2.43 6.80
CA ILE A 136 10.17 1.83 8.15
C ILE A 136 10.34 0.31 8.05
N ALA A 137 9.60 -0.34 7.15
CA ALA A 137 9.72 -1.78 6.92
C ALA A 137 11.14 -2.17 6.50
N ALA A 138 11.76 -1.43 5.58
CA ALA A 138 13.11 -1.68 5.11
C ALA A 138 14.17 -1.54 6.22
N ARG A 139 13.98 -0.62 7.16
CA ARG A 139 14.89 -0.49 8.32
C ARG A 139 14.78 -1.67 9.28
N VAL A 140 13.64 -2.33 9.35
CA VAL A 140 13.41 -3.48 10.25
C VAL A 140 13.82 -4.79 9.61
N VAL A 141 13.48 -5.02 8.34
CA VAL A 141 13.67 -6.31 7.66
C VAL A 141 14.66 -6.26 6.48
N GLY A 142 15.16 -5.10 6.12
CA GLY A 142 15.98 -4.92 4.91
C GLY A 142 15.14 -4.89 3.63
N GLY A 143 15.82 -5.00 2.48
CA GLY A 143 15.20 -4.94 1.16
C GLY A 143 15.43 -3.60 0.45
N ASN A 144 15.71 -3.66 -0.86
CA ASN A 144 16.10 -2.50 -1.67
C ASN A 144 15.20 -2.30 -2.89
N LEU A 145 14.35 -3.27 -3.21
CA LEU A 145 13.55 -3.24 -4.43
C LEU A 145 12.09 -2.96 -4.13
N LEU A 146 11.53 -2.09 -4.94
CA LEU A 146 10.13 -1.70 -4.91
C LEU A 146 9.50 -1.97 -6.27
N ILE A 147 8.35 -2.63 -6.27
CA ILE A 147 7.51 -2.84 -7.44
C ILE A 147 6.25 -2.01 -7.28
N VAL A 148 5.86 -1.34 -8.35
CA VAL A 148 4.57 -0.68 -8.47
C VAL A 148 3.81 -1.34 -9.62
N GLU A 149 2.62 -1.84 -9.35
CA GLU A 149 1.72 -2.30 -10.40
C GLU A 149 1.07 -1.09 -11.08
N CYS A 150 1.44 -0.88 -12.34
CA CYS A 150 0.79 0.12 -13.20
C CYS A 150 -0.32 -0.57 -14.00
N ARG A 151 -1.51 -0.04 -13.94
CA ARG A 151 -2.67 -0.47 -14.74
C ARG A 151 -2.96 0.53 -15.83
#